data_dd326cf5094537ed14f59394dea2ad56
#
_entry.id   dd326cf5094537ed14f59394dea2ad56
#
_cell.length_a   1.000
_cell.length_b   1.000
_cell.length_c   1.000
_cell.angle_alpha   90.00
_cell.angle_beta   90.00
_cell.angle_gamma   90.00
#
_symmetry.space_group_name_H-M   'P 1'
#
loop_
_entity.id
_entity.type
_entity.pdbx_description
1 polymer ?
#
loop_
_entity_poly.entity_id
_entity_poly.type
_entity_poly.pdbx_seq_one_letter_code
_entity_poly.pdbx_strand_id
1 'polypeptide(L)'
;MDNYNFDIQEELKKLPASPGVYIMHDEKDNIIYVGKAISLKNRVRQYFQSSRNKGVKIEQMVTHIRRFEYIVTDSELEALVLECNLIKEHRPKYNTMLMDDKTYPFIKVTTNEPFPRVMLARKMLKDKAKYFGPYTSGLAVRDTIDLIHKLYHVRSCNRNLPKDIGKERPCLNYHIKQCDAPCQGYISREEYGKSIQEIIRFLNGNFDSILNDLEEKMKAASEALEFEKAIEYRELLNSVKKVSQKQKITDSSGEDRDILAVASEEEDAVVQVFFIRGGRLIGRDHFYLRIAKDEQDSEILDSFIKQYYAGTPFIPGELMLPAELEDMHLLEEWLSAKRGGKVTIRVPKKGTKEKLVELAANNASLVLSKDKERLKREEGRTIGAVKEIARLLELEDISRMEAFDISNTNGFESVGSMVVYERGKPKRNDYRKFKIKGIQGADDYGSMREVLTRRFTHGLKEREESRELGGFTAFPDLILMDGGKGQVNVALQVLEDLRLNIPVCGMVKDDYHRTRGLYYHNEEIPIDKSSEAFRLVTRIQDEAHRFAIEYHRQLRGKGQVHSILDDIDGIGPARRKALMRHYMSLDAIRAASVEELAKVPSMNEKSAQAVYTFFHHTKEQEEEFK
;
A
#
# COMPACT_ATOMS: atom_id res chain seq x y z
N MET A 1 18.25 -32.18 22.61
CA MET A 1 18.95 -31.08 21.92
C MET A 1 20.16 -30.76 22.74
N ASP A 2 21.32 -31.08 22.23
CA ASP A 2 22.58 -30.97 22.95
C ASP A 2 22.86 -29.54 23.31
N ASN A 3 23.01 -29.24 24.61
CA ASN A 3 23.53 -27.99 25.14
C ASN A 3 25.02 -27.87 24.74
N TYR A 4 25.28 -27.41 23.52
CA TYR A 4 26.60 -26.93 23.15
C TYR A 4 26.85 -25.65 23.95
N ASN A 5 27.67 -25.78 24.99
CA ASN A 5 28.13 -24.66 25.82
C ASN A 5 29.08 -23.82 24.94
N PHE A 6 28.55 -22.83 24.21
CA PHE A 6 29.35 -21.94 23.36
C PHE A 6 30.15 -20.99 24.23
N ASP A 7 31.45 -21.27 24.39
CA ASP A 7 32.37 -20.38 25.13
C ASP A 7 32.84 -19.25 24.18
N ILE A 8 32.25 -18.09 24.37
CA ILE A 8 32.58 -16.88 23.60
C ILE A 8 34.08 -16.60 23.64
N GLN A 9 34.75 -16.76 24.79
CA GLN A 9 36.17 -16.44 24.96
C GLN A 9 37.07 -17.40 24.17
N GLU A 10 36.73 -18.67 24.14
CA GLU A 10 37.43 -19.68 23.34
C GLU A 10 37.23 -19.46 21.83
N GLU A 11 36.00 -19.16 21.42
CA GLU A 11 35.71 -18.93 20.01
C GLU A 11 36.33 -17.62 19.48
N LEU A 12 36.45 -16.59 20.33
CA LEU A 12 37.15 -15.36 19.94
C LEU A 12 38.66 -15.60 19.60
N LYS A 13 39.29 -16.64 20.19
CA LYS A 13 40.67 -16.99 19.87
C LYS A 13 40.84 -17.59 18.49
N LYS A 14 39.80 -18.28 17.97
CA LYS A 14 39.78 -18.98 16.66
C LYS A 14 39.54 -18.04 15.49
N LEU A 15 39.12 -16.80 15.74
CA LEU A 15 38.75 -15.86 14.65
C LEU A 15 39.93 -15.54 13.74
N PRO A 16 39.75 -15.63 12.43
CA PRO A 16 40.78 -15.28 11.43
C PRO A 16 40.96 -13.76 11.33
N ALA A 17 42.13 -13.33 10.86
CA ALA A 17 42.39 -11.92 10.57
C ALA A 17 41.95 -11.51 9.15
N SER A 18 41.11 -12.32 8.52
CA SER A 18 40.60 -12.13 7.15
C SER A 18 39.33 -11.26 7.15
N PRO A 19 38.98 -10.65 5.99
CA PRO A 19 37.69 -10.00 5.80
C PRO A 19 36.55 -11.01 5.90
N GLY A 20 35.38 -10.52 6.29
CA GLY A 20 34.20 -11.37 6.36
C GLY A 20 33.02 -10.72 7.06
N VAL A 21 31.98 -11.51 7.23
CA VAL A 21 30.74 -11.13 7.93
C VAL A 21 30.60 -11.94 9.20
N TYR A 22 30.17 -11.30 10.27
CA TYR A 22 29.87 -11.95 11.55
C TYR A 22 28.37 -11.78 11.88
N ILE A 23 27.79 -12.81 12.49
CA ILE A 23 26.36 -12.94 12.78
C ILE A 23 26.23 -13.21 14.28
N MET A 24 25.50 -12.38 15.00
CA MET A 24 25.28 -12.50 16.43
C MET A 24 23.91 -13.07 16.74
N HIS A 25 23.84 -14.02 17.67
CA HIS A 25 22.62 -14.73 18.06
C HIS A 25 22.30 -14.52 19.55
N ASP A 26 20.99 -14.49 19.85
CA ASP A 26 20.47 -14.43 21.22
C ASP A 26 20.32 -15.84 21.85
N GLU A 27 19.73 -15.89 23.05
CA GLU A 27 19.48 -17.12 23.80
C GLU A 27 18.50 -18.08 23.10
N LYS A 28 17.65 -17.55 22.22
CA LYS A 28 16.67 -18.33 21.43
C LYS A 28 17.19 -18.68 20.04
N ASP A 29 18.48 -18.44 19.79
CA ASP A 29 19.13 -18.62 18.50
C ASP A 29 18.63 -17.69 17.37
N ASN A 30 17.94 -16.61 17.72
CA ASN A 30 17.58 -15.61 16.74
C ASN A 30 18.79 -14.76 16.35
N ILE A 31 18.92 -14.45 15.07
CA ILE A 31 19.92 -13.51 14.57
C ILE A 31 19.53 -12.09 15.01
N ILE A 32 20.35 -11.48 15.86
CA ILE A 32 20.09 -10.16 16.42
C ILE A 32 20.94 -9.05 15.81
N TYR A 33 22.06 -9.40 15.19
CA TYR A 33 22.93 -8.46 14.49
C TYR A 33 23.77 -9.14 13.42
N VAL A 34 23.99 -8.45 12.30
CA VAL A 34 24.92 -8.83 11.24
C VAL A 34 25.85 -7.66 10.96
N GLY A 35 27.15 -7.91 10.81
CA GLY A 35 28.11 -6.87 10.51
C GLY A 35 29.29 -7.37 9.70
N LYS A 36 29.85 -6.49 8.85
CA LYS A 36 31.10 -6.76 8.12
C LYS A 36 32.36 -6.44 8.93
N ALA A 37 33.47 -7.02 8.56
CA ALA A 37 34.78 -6.71 9.11
C ALA A 37 35.87 -6.82 8.05
N ILE A 38 36.84 -5.91 8.09
CA ILE A 38 38.11 -6.04 7.36
C ILE A 38 38.95 -7.15 7.99
N SER A 39 38.87 -7.26 9.32
CA SER A 39 39.48 -8.32 10.12
C SER A 39 38.45 -8.81 11.16
N LEU A 40 37.91 -9.99 10.92
CA LEU A 40 36.95 -10.62 11.83
C LEU A 40 37.48 -10.69 13.26
N LYS A 41 38.75 -11.07 13.42
CA LYS A 41 39.44 -11.15 14.71
C LYS A 41 39.40 -9.82 15.48
N ASN A 42 39.73 -8.73 14.84
CA ASN A 42 39.80 -7.43 15.49
C ASN A 42 38.37 -6.89 15.78
N ARG A 43 37.49 -6.93 14.80
CA ARG A 43 36.14 -6.35 14.90
C ARG A 43 35.26 -7.06 15.91
N VAL A 44 35.19 -8.40 15.87
CA VAL A 44 34.34 -9.17 16.79
C VAL A 44 34.85 -9.07 18.23
N ARG A 45 36.19 -9.09 18.46
CA ARG A 45 36.76 -8.91 19.81
C ARG A 45 36.40 -7.57 20.42
N GLN A 46 36.31 -6.49 19.67
CA GLN A 46 35.95 -5.15 20.17
C GLN A 46 34.62 -5.13 20.91
N TYR A 47 33.65 -5.96 20.52
CA TYR A 47 32.36 -6.05 21.21
C TYR A 47 32.47 -6.61 22.62
N PHE A 48 33.43 -7.49 22.88
CA PHE A 48 33.58 -8.20 24.17
C PHE A 48 34.71 -7.62 25.07
N GLN A 49 35.43 -6.63 24.57
CA GLN A 49 36.44 -5.93 25.40
C GLN A 49 35.76 -4.88 26.28
N SER A 50 36.29 -4.67 27.51
CA SER A 50 35.82 -3.67 28.48
C SER A 50 36.31 -2.25 28.16
N SER A 51 36.33 -1.86 26.89
CA SER A 51 36.73 -0.53 26.44
C SER A 51 35.61 0.51 26.60
N ARG A 52 36.01 1.74 26.90
CA ARG A 52 35.13 2.88 27.19
C ARG A 52 34.28 3.25 25.98
N ASN A 53 33.02 3.66 26.24
CA ASN A 53 32.06 4.25 25.28
C ASN A 53 31.76 3.41 24.00
N LYS A 54 31.10 2.28 24.18
CA LYS A 54 30.57 1.49 23.02
C LYS A 54 29.25 2.01 22.45
N GLY A 55 28.65 2.99 23.10
CA GLY A 55 27.29 3.42 22.84
C GLY A 55 26.23 2.47 23.42
N VAL A 56 25.08 3.01 23.81
CA VAL A 56 24.00 2.28 24.50
C VAL A 56 23.52 1.07 23.70
N LYS A 57 23.45 1.21 22.38
CA LYS A 57 23.07 0.13 21.44
C LYS A 57 23.96 -1.10 21.54
N ILE A 58 25.27 -0.87 21.45
CA ILE A 58 26.26 -1.97 21.47
C ILE A 58 26.28 -2.63 22.84
N GLU A 59 26.19 -1.86 23.91
CA GLU A 59 26.15 -2.40 25.28
C GLU A 59 24.91 -3.28 25.48
N GLN A 60 23.73 -2.82 25.09
CA GLN A 60 22.51 -3.61 25.15
C GLN A 60 22.59 -4.86 24.25
N MET A 61 23.10 -4.72 23.04
CA MET A 61 23.27 -5.86 22.13
C MET A 61 24.18 -6.92 22.74
N VAL A 62 25.33 -6.53 23.27
CA VAL A 62 26.32 -7.44 23.86
C VAL A 62 25.74 -8.24 25.04
N THR A 63 24.83 -7.68 25.84
CA THR A 63 24.16 -8.42 26.93
C THR A 63 23.27 -9.55 26.43
N HIS A 64 22.76 -9.43 25.21
CA HIS A 64 21.88 -10.43 24.59
C HIS A 64 22.62 -11.45 23.74
N ILE A 65 23.89 -11.22 23.37
CA ILE A 65 24.67 -12.17 22.58
C ILE A 65 24.95 -13.43 23.42
N ARG A 66 24.60 -14.60 22.85
CA ARG A 66 24.92 -15.93 23.43
C ARG A 66 25.91 -16.70 22.57
N ARG A 67 25.87 -16.52 21.27
CA ARG A 67 26.84 -17.09 20.34
C ARG A 67 27.02 -16.20 19.13
N PHE A 68 28.06 -16.43 18.36
CA PHE A 68 28.28 -15.79 17.08
C PHE A 68 28.76 -16.82 16.04
N GLU A 69 28.49 -16.51 14.79
CA GLU A 69 29.02 -17.20 13.61
C GLU A 69 29.78 -16.20 12.74
N TYR A 70 30.60 -16.69 11.85
CA TYR A 70 31.28 -15.84 10.88
C TYR A 70 31.47 -16.54 9.55
N ILE A 71 31.51 -15.76 8.47
CA ILE A 71 31.76 -16.19 7.12
C ILE A 71 32.95 -15.40 6.61
N VAL A 72 34.02 -16.10 6.22
CA VAL A 72 35.20 -15.48 5.62
C VAL A 72 34.92 -15.18 4.16
N THR A 73 35.37 -14.01 3.69
CA THR A 73 35.25 -13.57 2.30
C THR A 73 36.63 -13.26 1.71
N ASP A 74 36.76 -13.27 0.39
CA ASP A 74 38.02 -12.99 -0.28
C ASP A 74 38.36 -11.49 -0.29
N SER A 75 37.34 -10.62 -0.15
CA SER A 75 37.50 -9.17 -0.12
C SER A 75 36.51 -8.48 0.80
N GLU A 76 36.83 -7.24 1.18
CA GLU A 76 35.93 -6.39 1.95
C GLU A 76 34.66 -6.03 1.15
N LEU A 77 34.78 -5.91 -0.16
CA LEU A 77 33.64 -5.69 -1.07
C LEU A 77 32.67 -6.85 -1.03
N GLU A 78 33.14 -8.09 -1.03
CA GLU A 78 32.28 -9.28 -0.87
C GLU A 78 31.63 -9.32 0.51
N ALA A 79 32.39 -8.97 1.58
CA ALA A 79 31.83 -8.86 2.91
C ALA A 79 30.69 -7.84 2.96
N LEU A 80 30.83 -6.68 2.31
CA LEU A 80 29.78 -5.66 2.21
C LEU A 80 28.52 -6.20 1.50
N VAL A 81 28.68 -6.88 0.38
CA VAL A 81 27.54 -7.43 -0.38
C VAL A 81 26.85 -8.53 0.43
N LEU A 82 27.60 -9.39 1.10
CA LEU A 82 27.06 -10.47 1.93
C LEU A 82 26.33 -9.92 3.15
N GLU A 83 26.89 -8.91 3.85
CA GLU A 83 26.24 -8.19 4.95
C GLU A 83 24.87 -7.64 4.50
N CYS A 84 24.82 -6.92 3.37
CA CYS A 84 23.57 -6.37 2.84
C CYS A 84 22.50 -7.43 2.59
N ASN A 85 22.89 -8.58 2.04
CA ASN A 85 21.98 -9.68 1.74
C ASN A 85 21.45 -10.32 3.03
N LEU A 86 22.31 -10.61 4.00
CA LEU A 86 21.94 -11.20 5.29
C LEU A 86 21.05 -10.27 6.12
N ILE A 87 21.33 -8.97 6.15
CA ILE A 87 20.47 -7.98 6.82
C ILE A 87 19.08 -7.97 6.19
N LYS A 88 19.00 -8.00 4.85
CA LYS A 88 17.72 -8.01 4.14
C LYS A 88 16.92 -9.28 4.40
N GLU A 89 17.58 -10.43 4.45
CA GLU A 89 16.98 -11.75 4.65
C GLU A 89 16.47 -11.91 6.09
N HIS A 90 17.33 -11.65 7.07
CA HIS A 90 17.05 -11.97 8.49
C HIS A 90 16.45 -10.82 9.29
N ARG A 91 16.56 -9.57 8.81
CA ARG A 91 16.05 -8.36 9.48
C ARG A 91 16.40 -8.29 10.96
N PRO A 92 17.69 -8.31 11.34
CA PRO A 92 18.11 -8.41 12.72
C PRO A 92 17.70 -7.20 13.54
N LYS A 93 17.35 -7.42 14.80
CA LYS A 93 16.80 -6.39 15.71
C LYS A 93 17.71 -5.17 15.90
N TYR A 94 19.02 -5.40 15.93
CA TYR A 94 20.02 -4.34 16.21
C TYR A 94 20.66 -3.75 14.95
N ASN A 95 20.26 -4.17 13.74
CA ASN A 95 20.65 -3.47 12.53
C ASN A 95 19.65 -2.35 12.22
N THR A 96 20.15 -1.27 11.66
CA THR A 96 19.31 -0.21 11.07
C THR A 96 18.53 -0.78 9.91
N MET A 97 17.22 -0.58 9.89
CA MET A 97 16.33 -1.22 8.92
C MET A 97 15.57 -0.19 8.10
N LEU A 98 15.67 -0.31 6.79
CA LEU A 98 14.80 0.39 5.86
C LEU A 98 13.39 -0.21 5.91
N MET A 99 12.41 0.59 6.30
CA MET A 99 11.02 0.14 6.49
C MET A 99 10.21 0.14 5.19
N ASP A 100 10.64 0.92 4.21
CA ASP A 100 9.94 1.12 2.95
C ASP A 100 10.62 0.37 1.79
N ASP A 101 9.87 -0.51 1.11
CA ASP A 101 10.29 -1.14 -0.15
C ASP A 101 9.58 -0.46 -1.34
N LYS A 102 9.96 0.79 -1.62
CA LYS A 102 9.35 1.59 -2.69
C LYS A 102 9.95 1.24 -4.05
N THR A 103 9.11 0.85 -4.99
CA THR A 103 9.49 0.68 -6.39
C THR A 103 9.06 1.90 -7.21
N TYR A 104 10.02 2.56 -7.83
CA TYR A 104 9.75 3.77 -8.62
C TYR A 104 9.48 3.44 -10.08
N PRO A 105 8.49 4.09 -10.69
CA PRO A 105 8.26 3.99 -12.11
C PRO A 105 9.27 4.84 -12.91
N PHE A 106 9.53 4.38 -14.14
CA PHE A 106 10.31 5.04 -15.15
C PHE A 106 9.46 5.28 -16.40
N ILE A 107 9.81 6.28 -17.18
CA ILE A 107 9.34 6.40 -18.57
C ILE A 107 10.37 5.70 -19.44
N LYS A 108 9.94 4.67 -20.16
CA LYS A 108 10.76 3.91 -21.09
C LYS A 108 10.45 4.35 -22.51
N VAL A 109 11.49 4.68 -23.26
CA VAL A 109 11.43 4.88 -24.72
C VAL A 109 12.14 3.71 -25.38
N THR A 110 11.39 2.89 -26.16
CA THR A 110 11.91 1.65 -26.76
C THR A 110 12.75 1.94 -28.02
N THR A 111 13.89 2.62 -27.85
CA THR A 111 14.79 3.04 -28.95
C THR A 111 15.39 1.87 -29.72
N ASN A 112 15.26 0.66 -29.24
CA ASN A 112 15.63 -0.60 -29.89
C ASN A 112 14.59 -1.11 -30.90
N GLU A 113 13.41 -0.49 -30.97
CA GLU A 113 12.36 -0.82 -31.96
C GLU A 113 12.45 0.11 -33.18
N PRO A 114 12.12 -0.35 -34.40
CA PRO A 114 12.07 0.50 -35.61
C PRO A 114 11.10 1.70 -35.48
N PHE A 115 10.00 1.51 -34.75
CA PHE A 115 9.05 2.55 -34.37
C PHE A 115 8.91 2.54 -32.83
N PRO A 116 9.75 3.32 -32.12
CA PRO A 116 9.77 3.32 -30.66
C PRO A 116 8.45 3.69 -30.01
N ARG A 117 8.22 3.18 -28.79
CA ARG A 117 7.07 3.49 -27.94
C ARG A 117 7.52 4.22 -26.70
N VAL A 118 6.60 5.00 -26.13
CA VAL A 118 6.77 5.59 -24.80
C VAL A 118 5.84 4.88 -23.84
N MET A 119 6.39 4.32 -22.75
CA MET A 119 5.62 3.50 -21.83
C MET A 119 6.14 3.59 -20.39
N LEU A 120 5.28 3.28 -19.44
CA LEU A 120 5.66 3.14 -18.03
C LEU A 120 6.42 1.82 -17.84
N ALA A 121 7.56 1.89 -17.15
CA ALA A 121 8.32 0.72 -16.73
C ALA A 121 8.59 0.79 -15.22
N ARG A 122 8.50 -0.35 -14.54
CA ARG A 122 8.85 -0.46 -13.10
C ARG A 122 10.22 -1.09 -12.87
N LYS A 123 10.81 -1.67 -13.91
CA LYS A 123 12.14 -2.29 -13.89
C LYS A 123 12.94 -1.77 -15.08
N MET A 124 14.22 -1.51 -14.87
CA MET A 124 15.16 -1.25 -15.94
C MET A 124 15.72 -2.58 -16.43
N LEU A 125 15.70 -2.77 -17.75
CA LEU A 125 16.25 -3.95 -18.40
C LEU A 125 17.49 -3.54 -19.20
N LYS A 126 18.42 -4.46 -19.43
CA LYS A 126 19.58 -4.23 -20.32
C LYS A 126 19.19 -4.47 -21.79
N ASP A 127 18.21 -3.71 -22.29
CA ASP A 127 17.56 -3.92 -23.59
C ASP A 127 17.83 -2.80 -24.61
N LYS A 128 18.82 -1.95 -24.35
CA LYS A 128 19.19 -0.78 -25.19
C LYS A 128 18.07 0.27 -25.34
N ALA A 129 16.96 0.19 -24.59
CA ALA A 129 15.97 1.24 -24.49
C ALA A 129 16.48 2.37 -23.60
N LYS A 130 15.93 3.57 -23.76
CA LYS A 130 16.21 4.70 -22.86
C LYS A 130 15.17 4.76 -21.74
N TYR A 131 15.66 4.95 -20.52
CA TYR A 131 14.85 5.05 -19.32
C TYR A 131 15.04 6.42 -18.67
N PHE A 132 13.95 7.07 -18.31
CA PHE A 132 13.93 8.38 -17.66
C PHE A 132 13.27 8.25 -16.29
N GLY A 133 13.87 8.83 -15.25
CA GLY A 133 13.41 8.70 -13.85
C GLY A 133 14.58 8.43 -12.91
N PRO A 134 14.34 7.91 -11.69
CA PRO A 134 13.04 7.46 -11.17
C PRO A 134 12.05 8.59 -10.86
N TYR A 135 10.76 8.36 -11.07
CA TYR A 135 9.69 9.28 -10.69
C TYR A 135 9.04 8.82 -9.39
N THR A 136 8.64 9.76 -8.54
CA THR A 136 8.04 9.46 -7.23
C THR A 136 6.54 9.12 -7.32
N SER A 137 5.89 9.43 -8.44
CA SER A 137 4.44 9.21 -8.64
C SER A 137 4.16 8.50 -9.95
N GLY A 138 3.52 7.33 -9.87
CA GLY A 138 3.05 6.60 -11.05
C GLY A 138 1.95 7.33 -11.82
N LEU A 139 1.15 8.17 -11.14
CA LEU A 139 0.15 9.02 -11.76
C LEU A 139 0.83 10.10 -12.61
N ALA A 140 1.81 10.81 -12.06
CA ALA A 140 2.56 11.84 -12.77
C ALA A 140 3.27 11.28 -14.03
N VAL A 141 3.76 10.03 -13.96
CA VAL A 141 4.34 9.34 -15.13
C VAL A 141 3.29 9.09 -16.20
N ARG A 142 2.09 8.62 -15.85
CA ARG A 142 0.99 8.41 -16.80
C ARG A 142 0.55 9.72 -17.44
N ASP A 143 0.33 10.76 -16.63
CA ASP A 143 -0.05 12.09 -17.13
C ASP A 143 1.00 12.64 -18.11
N THR A 144 2.31 12.40 -17.84
CA THR A 144 3.40 12.80 -18.72
C THR A 144 3.39 11.99 -20.03
N ILE A 145 3.16 10.68 -19.96
CA ILE A 145 3.05 9.81 -21.15
C ILE A 145 1.84 10.21 -22.00
N ASP A 146 0.70 10.49 -21.37
CA ASP A 146 -0.52 10.93 -22.08
C ASP A 146 -0.30 12.28 -22.76
N LEU A 147 0.40 13.21 -22.09
CA LEU A 147 0.82 14.48 -22.68
C LEU A 147 1.74 14.26 -23.90
N ILE A 148 2.73 13.36 -23.81
CA ILE A 148 3.63 13.01 -24.90
C ILE A 148 2.84 12.45 -26.11
N HIS A 149 1.85 11.58 -25.88
CA HIS A 149 1.01 11.06 -26.96
C HIS A 149 0.19 12.14 -27.64
N LYS A 150 -0.31 13.13 -26.90
CA LYS A 150 -1.03 14.29 -27.46
C LYS A 150 -0.13 15.25 -28.23
N LEU A 151 1.14 15.40 -27.81
CA LEU A 151 2.07 16.33 -28.46
C LEU A 151 2.76 15.75 -29.70
N TYR A 152 3.11 14.46 -29.67
CA TYR A 152 4.00 13.84 -30.64
C TYR A 152 3.38 12.67 -31.42
N HIS A 153 2.13 12.31 -31.15
CA HIS A 153 1.33 11.30 -31.85
C HIS A 153 2.01 9.94 -32.05
N VAL A 154 2.76 9.49 -31.05
CA VAL A 154 3.51 8.23 -31.12
C VAL A 154 2.65 7.03 -30.69
N ARG A 155 2.96 5.85 -31.23
CA ARG A 155 2.20 4.63 -30.93
C ARG A 155 2.33 4.15 -29.50
N SER A 156 1.24 3.61 -28.95
CA SER A 156 1.23 2.88 -27.66
C SER A 156 1.03 1.38 -27.82
N CYS A 157 0.64 0.89 -29.00
CA CYS A 157 0.27 -0.50 -29.26
C CYS A 157 1.46 -1.47 -29.29
N ASN A 158 1.17 -2.78 -29.10
CA ASN A 158 2.17 -3.85 -29.09
C ASN A 158 2.41 -4.51 -30.46
N ARG A 159 1.90 -3.94 -31.57
CA ARG A 159 2.09 -4.48 -32.92
C ARG A 159 3.58 -4.59 -33.27
N ASN A 160 3.96 -5.65 -33.95
CA ASN A 160 5.35 -5.89 -34.36
C ASN A 160 5.61 -5.18 -35.71
N LEU A 161 6.10 -3.93 -35.63
CA LEU A 161 6.41 -3.17 -36.85
C LEU A 161 7.89 -3.35 -37.25
N PRO A 162 8.20 -3.51 -38.54
CA PRO A 162 7.32 -3.29 -39.71
C PRO A 162 6.48 -4.50 -40.16
N LYS A 163 6.60 -5.68 -39.54
CA LYS A 163 5.93 -6.93 -40.01
C LYS A 163 4.40 -6.83 -40.10
N ASP A 164 3.79 -6.00 -39.26
CA ASP A 164 2.33 -5.88 -39.15
C ASP A 164 1.78 -4.63 -39.88
N ILE A 165 2.57 -3.98 -40.74
CA ILE A 165 2.09 -2.84 -41.52
C ILE A 165 1.03 -3.33 -42.52
N GLY A 166 -0.13 -2.66 -42.51
CA GLY A 166 -1.25 -2.91 -43.42
C GLY A 166 -2.09 -4.14 -43.12
N LYS A 167 -1.78 -4.93 -42.06
CA LYS A 167 -2.55 -6.16 -41.74
C LYS A 167 -3.92 -5.91 -41.15
N GLU A 168 -4.07 -4.84 -40.37
CA GLU A 168 -5.29 -4.52 -39.63
C GLU A 168 -5.63 -3.04 -39.79
N ARG A 169 -6.89 -2.68 -39.57
CA ARG A 169 -7.33 -1.27 -39.55
C ARG A 169 -6.59 -0.44 -38.49
N PRO A 170 -6.45 0.90 -38.70
CA PRO A 170 -5.91 1.78 -37.68
C PRO A 170 -6.80 1.74 -36.43
N CYS A 171 -6.17 1.80 -35.27
CA CYS A 171 -6.87 1.77 -33.97
C CYS A 171 -7.43 3.15 -33.61
N LEU A 172 -8.23 3.22 -32.53
CA LEU A 172 -8.86 4.44 -32.03
C LEU A 172 -7.87 5.60 -31.87
N ASN A 173 -6.64 5.34 -31.41
CA ASN A 173 -5.63 6.40 -31.20
C ASN A 173 -5.28 7.19 -32.46
N TYR A 174 -5.40 6.60 -33.65
CA TYR A 174 -5.28 7.33 -34.91
C TYR A 174 -6.45 8.30 -35.10
N HIS A 175 -7.67 7.81 -34.89
CA HIS A 175 -8.89 8.62 -35.09
C HIS A 175 -8.99 9.79 -34.10
N ILE A 176 -8.49 9.62 -32.89
CA ILE A 176 -8.43 10.69 -31.86
C ILE A 176 -7.10 11.48 -31.90
N LYS A 177 -6.32 11.36 -32.99
CA LYS A 177 -5.08 12.10 -33.23
C LYS A 177 -4.00 11.95 -32.14
N GLN A 178 -3.92 10.76 -31.55
CA GLN A 178 -2.87 10.41 -30.57
C GLN A 178 -1.80 9.47 -31.15
N CYS A 179 -1.91 9.09 -32.43
CA CYS A 179 -0.96 8.24 -33.13
C CYS A 179 -1.05 8.46 -34.64
N ASP A 180 0.09 8.68 -35.30
CA ASP A 180 0.19 8.86 -36.76
C ASP A 180 0.15 7.55 -37.55
N ALA A 181 -0.34 6.47 -36.93
CA ALA A 181 -0.57 5.15 -37.51
C ALA A 181 0.64 4.60 -38.33
N PRO A 182 1.81 4.44 -37.75
CA PRO A 182 2.94 3.78 -38.44
C PRO A 182 2.59 2.33 -38.84
N CYS A 183 1.56 1.73 -38.20
CA CYS A 183 1.04 0.41 -38.56
C CYS A 183 0.28 0.38 -39.89
N GLN A 184 -0.03 1.54 -40.50
CA GLN A 184 -0.61 1.70 -41.85
C GLN A 184 0.42 2.24 -42.85
N GLY A 185 1.61 2.60 -42.42
CA GLY A 185 2.59 3.27 -43.25
C GLY A 185 2.27 4.75 -43.53
N TYR A 186 1.40 5.38 -42.73
CA TYR A 186 1.00 6.80 -42.94
C TYR A 186 2.08 7.80 -42.50
N ILE A 187 3.08 7.34 -41.76
CA ILE A 187 4.26 8.10 -41.39
C ILE A 187 5.52 7.29 -41.70
N SER A 188 6.54 7.96 -42.25
CA SER A 188 7.83 7.33 -42.52
C SER A 188 8.60 7.07 -41.22
N ARG A 189 9.55 6.10 -41.28
CA ARG A 189 10.43 5.81 -40.14
C ARG A 189 11.29 7.03 -39.76
N GLU A 190 11.69 7.82 -40.73
CA GLU A 190 12.52 9.01 -40.51
C GLU A 190 11.75 10.12 -39.80
N GLU A 191 10.54 10.43 -40.26
CA GLU A 191 9.66 11.43 -39.62
C GLU A 191 9.26 11.02 -38.21
N TYR A 192 8.87 9.74 -38.04
CA TYR A 192 8.59 9.18 -36.73
C TYR A 192 9.82 9.25 -35.79
N GLY A 193 11.01 9.03 -36.33
CA GLY A 193 12.27 9.17 -35.60
C GLY A 193 12.54 10.59 -35.10
N LYS A 194 12.13 11.64 -35.84
CA LYS A 194 12.21 13.03 -35.40
C LYS A 194 11.34 13.26 -34.16
N SER A 195 10.10 12.78 -34.17
CA SER A 195 9.20 12.88 -33.00
C SER A 195 9.81 12.19 -31.77
N ILE A 196 10.45 11.03 -31.94
CA ILE A 196 11.14 10.33 -30.85
C ILE A 196 12.32 11.14 -30.31
N GLN A 197 13.08 11.81 -31.16
CA GLN A 197 14.18 12.69 -30.70
C GLN A 197 13.66 13.89 -29.90
N GLU A 198 12.59 14.51 -30.36
CA GLU A 198 11.94 15.61 -29.60
C GLU A 198 11.39 15.13 -28.26
N ILE A 199 10.78 13.92 -28.20
CA ILE A 199 10.36 13.29 -26.93
C ILE A 199 11.56 13.10 -25.98
N ILE A 200 12.69 12.63 -26.49
CA ILE A 200 13.90 12.46 -25.69
C ILE A 200 14.41 13.84 -25.19
N ARG A 201 14.36 14.88 -26.00
CA ARG A 201 14.70 16.26 -25.59
C ARG A 201 13.74 16.75 -24.51
N PHE A 202 12.44 16.56 -24.70
CA PHE A 202 11.40 16.88 -23.73
C PHE A 202 11.64 16.19 -22.38
N LEU A 203 11.89 14.88 -22.39
CA LEU A 203 12.16 14.08 -21.17
C LEU A 203 13.48 14.45 -20.49
N ASN A 204 14.44 14.99 -21.25
CA ASN A 204 15.67 15.62 -20.73
C ASN A 204 15.42 17.05 -20.22
N GLY A 205 14.18 17.55 -20.30
CA GLY A 205 13.77 18.85 -19.77
C GLY A 205 14.00 20.04 -20.71
N ASN A 206 14.28 19.83 -21.97
CA ASN A 206 14.37 20.89 -22.97
C ASN A 206 12.96 21.22 -23.49
N PHE A 207 12.29 22.16 -22.81
CA PHE A 207 10.90 22.51 -23.11
C PHE A 207 10.77 23.71 -24.06
N ASP A 208 11.84 24.48 -24.27
CA ASP A 208 11.76 25.78 -24.98
C ASP A 208 11.26 25.61 -26.42
N SER A 209 11.74 24.60 -27.14
CA SER A 209 11.30 24.32 -28.52
C SER A 209 9.79 24.06 -28.59
N ILE A 210 9.26 23.18 -27.74
CA ILE A 210 7.83 22.83 -27.76
C ILE A 210 6.95 23.98 -27.23
N LEU A 211 7.44 24.76 -26.26
CA LEU A 211 6.71 25.92 -25.74
C LEU A 211 6.54 26.99 -26.82
N ASN A 212 7.61 27.28 -27.58
CA ASN A 212 7.56 28.23 -28.67
C ASN A 212 6.67 27.76 -29.81
N ASP A 213 6.79 26.50 -30.25
CA ASP A 213 5.96 25.92 -31.30
C ASP A 213 4.46 25.94 -30.94
N LEU A 214 4.11 25.58 -29.69
CA LEU A 214 2.72 25.64 -29.22
C LEU A 214 2.20 27.07 -29.12
N GLU A 215 3.03 28.04 -28.74
CA GLU A 215 2.64 29.44 -28.67
C GLU A 215 2.41 30.03 -30.07
N GLU A 216 3.26 29.72 -31.06
CA GLU A 216 3.09 30.10 -32.44
C GLU A 216 1.83 29.48 -33.05
N LYS A 217 1.58 28.17 -32.84
CA LYS A 217 0.37 27.50 -33.32
C LYS A 217 -0.89 28.06 -32.67
N MET A 218 -0.85 28.38 -31.38
CA MET A 218 -1.97 29.03 -30.71
C MET A 218 -2.31 30.40 -31.30
N LYS A 219 -1.28 31.23 -31.54
CA LYS A 219 -1.47 32.58 -32.17
C LYS A 219 -2.01 32.43 -33.58
N ALA A 220 -1.42 31.58 -34.41
CA ALA A 220 -1.86 31.36 -35.79
C ALA A 220 -3.32 30.85 -35.86
N ALA A 221 -3.71 29.91 -34.99
CA ALA A 221 -5.09 29.43 -34.90
C ALA A 221 -6.06 30.55 -34.44
N SER A 222 -5.63 31.41 -33.52
CA SER A 222 -6.43 32.57 -33.09
C SER A 222 -6.63 33.57 -34.20
N GLU A 223 -5.58 33.89 -34.97
CA GLU A 223 -5.65 34.80 -36.13
C GLU A 223 -6.53 34.24 -37.26
N ALA A 224 -6.51 32.93 -37.43
CA ALA A 224 -7.38 32.23 -38.38
C ALA A 224 -8.83 32.04 -37.88
N LEU A 225 -9.17 32.59 -36.68
CA LEU A 225 -10.48 32.45 -36.01
C LEU A 225 -10.87 31.00 -35.67
N GLU A 226 -9.90 30.09 -35.63
CA GLU A 226 -10.09 28.68 -35.25
C GLU A 226 -9.99 28.53 -33.71
N PHE A 227 -10.95 29.09 -32.99
CA PHE A 227 -10.89 29.23 -31.53
C PHE A 227 -10.80 27.89 -30.78
N GLU A 228 -11.44 26.82 -31.27
CA GLU A 228 -11.32 25.49 -30.66
C GLU A 228 -9.88 24.97 -30.69
N LYS A 229 -9.18 25.11 -31.81
CA LYS A 229 -7.77 24.72 -31.93
C LYS A 229 -6.87 25.62 -31.06
N ALA A 230 -7.15 26.93 -31.00
CA ALA A 230 -6.40 27.85 -30.15
C ALA A 230 -6.55 27.49 -28.65
N ILE A 231 -7.74 27.05 -28.21
CA ILE A 231 -7.99 26.55 -26.86
C ILE A 231 -7.20 25.26 -26.62
N GLU A 232 -7.21 24.30 -27.55
CA GLU A 232 -6.45 23.06 -27.46
C GLU A 232 -4.94 23.32 -27.30
N TYR A 233 -4.35 24.17 -28.12
CA TYR A 233 -2.95 24.55 -28.02
C TYR A 233 -2.64 25.26 -26.69
N ARG A 234 -3.53 26.10 -26.18
CA ARG A 234 -3.40 26.75 -24.88
C ARG A 234 -3.40 25.74 -23.73
N GLU A 235 -4.24 24.73 -23.76
CA GLU A 235 -4.29 23.65 -22.76
C GLU A 235 -3.01 22.81 -22.78
N LEU A 236 -2.51 22.45 -23.95
CA LEU A 236 -1.22 21.77 -24.12
C LEU A 236 -0.06 22.64 -23.58
N LEU A 237 -0.02 23.93 -23.94
CA LEU A 237 0.97 24.88 -23.45
C LEU A 237 0.98 24.96 -21.92
N ASN A 238 -0.19 25.07 -21.30
CA ASN A 238 -0.34 25.09 -19.85
C ASN A 238 0.12 23.78 -19.20
N SER A 239 -0.15 22.65 -19.84
CA SER A 239 0.27 21.33 -19.37
C SER A 239 1.79 21.18 -19.41
N VAL A 240 2.44 21.61 -20.49
CA VAL A 240 3.92 21.66 -20.59
C VAL A 240 4.52 22.60 -19.55
N LYS A 241 3.95 23.80 -19.36
CA LYS A 241 4.39 24.75 -18.31
C LYS A 241 4.29 24.16 -16.91
N LYS A 242 3.24 23.41 -16.59
CA LYS A 242 3.11 22.72 -15.29
C LYS A 242 4.21 21.68 -15.07
N VAL A 243 4.57 20.90 -16.10
CA VAL A 243 5.67 19.94 -16.03
C VAL A 243 7.01 20.67 -15.86
N SER A 244 7.25 21.74 -16.62
CA SER A 244 8.46 22.56 -16.55
C SER A 244 8.63 23.25 -15.19
N GLN A 245 7.56 23.81 -14.59
CA GLN A 245 7.63 24.50 -13.30
C GLN A 245 8.00 23.61 -12.12
N LYS A 246 7.67 22.33 -12.17
CA LYS A 246 8.06 21.35 -11.13
C LYS A 246 9.56 21.05 -11.10
N GLN A 247 10.33 21.47 -12.10
CA GLN A 247 11.75 21.17 -12.27
C GLN A 247 12.67 22.37 -12.06
N LYS A 248 12.31 23.32 -11.19
CA LYS A 248 12.97 24.65 -11.04
C LYS A 248 14.40 24.65 -10.47
N ILE A 249 14.88 23.59 -9.86
CA ILE A 249 16.27 23.55 -9.36
C ILE A 249 17.15 23.03 -10.50
N THR A 250 17.80 23.94 -11.19
CA THR A 250 18.75 23.61 -12.25
C THR A 250 20.17 23.78 -11.74
N ASP A 251 20.99 22.74 -11.88
CA ASP A 251 22.44 22.84 -11.82
C ASP A 251 22.96 22.81 -13.27
N SER A 252 23.82 23.75 -13.60
CA SER A 252 24.37 23.89 -14.95
C SER A 252 25.31 22.76 -15.38
N SER A 253 25.66 21.85 -14.47
CA SER A 253 26.61 20.73 -14.77
C SER A 253 26.02 19.62 -15.64
N GLY A 254 24.69 19.53 -15.77
CA GLY A 254 24.03 18.47 -16.55
C GLY A 254 24.19 17.05 -16.00
N GLU A 255 24.72 16.88 -14.78
CA GLU A 255 25.05 15.60 -14.18
C GLU A 255 23.85 14.99 -13.44
N ASP A 256 23.85 13.64 -13.38
CA ASP A 256 22.90 12.88 -12.57
C ASP A 256 23.44 12.70 -11.16
N ARG A 257 22.68 13.13 -10.17
CA ARG A 257 23.05 13.02 -8.76
C ARG A 257 21.86 12.78 -7.85
N ASP A 258 22.11 12.14 -6.72
CA ASP A 258 21.17 12.05 -5.61
C ASP A 258 21.71 12.80 -4.40
N ILE A 259 20.85 13.57 -3.74
CA ILE A 259 21.18 14.28 -2.51
C ILE A 259 20.43 13.60 -1.38
N LEU A 260 21.18 13.13 -0.40
CA LEU A 260 20.65 12.41 0.75
C LEU A 260 20.91 13.22 2.02
N ALA A 261 19.92 13.32 2.87
CA ALA A 261 20.07 13.87 4.20
C ALA A 261 19.15 13.12 5.16
N VAL A 262 19.53 13.06 6.43
CA VAL A 262 18.83 12.33 7.48
C VAL A 262 18.40 13.28 8.58
N ALA A 263 17.29 12.95 9.21
CA ALA A 263 16.89 13.45 10.52
C ALA A 263 16.50 12.26 11.37
N SER A 264 16.99 12.24 12.61
CA SER A 264 16.80 11.15 13.56
C SER A 264 16.24 11.66 14.88
N GLU A 265 15.40 10.88 15.53
CA GLU A 265 14.86 11.16 16.87
C GLU A 265 14.47 9.83 17.55
N GLU A 266 15.06 9.54 18.70
CA GLU A 266 14.87 8.29 19.45
C GLU A 266 15.22 7.02 18.64
N GLU A 267 14.22 6.22 18.25
CA GLU A 267 14.38 4.99 17.47
C GLU A 267 13.92 5.15 16.01
N ASP A 268 13.55 6.35 15.61
CA ASP A 268 13.03 6.65 14.27
C ASP A 268 13.95 7.60 13.51
N ALA A 269 14.17 7.32 12.24
CA ALA A 269 14.86 8.23 11.34
C ALA A 269 14.13 8.35 9.99
N VAL A 270 14.33 9.50 9.36
CA VAL A 270 13.87 9.77 8.00
C VAL A 270 15.04 10.18 7.14
N VAL A 271 15.29 9.44 6.07
CA VAL A 271 16.22 9.87 5.02
C VAL A 271 15.44 10.50 3.88
N GLN A 272 15.74 11.76 3.61
CA GLN A 272 15.22 12.50 2.45
C GLN A 272 16.18 12.32 1.27
N VAL A 273 15.62 11.97 0.10
CA VAL A 273 16.38 11.86 -1.15
C VAL A 273 15.83 12.86 -2.17
N PHE A 274 16.71 13.63 -2.79
CA PHE A 274 16.39 14.45 -3.95
C PHE A 274 17.04 13.85 -5.18
N PHE A 275 16.24 13.59 -6.21
CA PHE A 275 16.67 13.01 -7.47
C PHE A 275 16.95 14.11 -8.50
N ILE A 276 18.22 14.33 -8.83
CA ILE A 276 18.65 15.28 -9.86
C ILE A 276 19.09 14.46 -11.08
N ARG A 277 18.51 14.77 -12.24
CA ARG A 277 18.83 14.13 -13.52
C ARG A 277 19.02 15.20 -14.58
N GLY A 278 20.14 15.11 -15.32
CA GLY A 278 20.51 16.15 -16.27
C GLY A 278 20.60 17.56 -15.65
N GLY A 279 21.04 17.67 -14.38
CA GLY A 279 21.11 18.91 -13.63
C GLY A 279 19.79 19.42 -13.08
N ARG A 280 18.66 18.70 -13.23
CA ARG A 280 17.31 19.14 -12.80
C ARG A 280 16.74 18.25 -11.72
N LEU A 281 16.06 18.84 -10.73
CA LEU A 281 15.33 18.09 -9.72
C LEU A 281 14.06 17.48 -10.34
N ILE A 282 14.08 16.16 -10.56
CA ILE A 282 12.94 15.43 -11.14
C ILE A 282 11.98 14.89 -10.08
N GLY A 283 12.44 14.81 -8.83
CA GLY A 283 11.60 14.33 -7.73
C GLY A 283 12.30 14.38 -6.40
N ARG A 284 11.53 14.18 -5.35
CA ARG A 284 12.00 13.99 -3.98
C ARG A 284 11.17 12.90 -3.31
N ASP A 285 11.81 12.12 -2.47
CA ASP A 285 11.13 11.15 -1.63
C ASP A 285 11.81 11.01 -0.28
N HIS A 286 11.11 10.43 0.67
CA HIS A 286 11.61 10.18 2.01
C HIS A 286 11.39 8.73 2.39
N PHE A 287 12.27 8.21 3.24
CA PHE A 287 12.30 6.84 3.68
C PHE A 287 12.38 6.79 5.19
N TYR A 288 11.56 5.92 5.77
CA TYR A 288 11.58 5.66 7.20
C TYR A 288 12.57 4.54 7.52
N LEU A 289 13.38 4.77 8.54
CA LEU A 289 14.27 3.76 9.09
C LEU A 289 13.95 3.58 10.57
N ARG A 290 14.04 2.34 11.02
CA ARG A 290 14.13 2.05 12.43
C ARG A 290 15.59 1.98 12.80
N ILE A 291 15.97 2.79 13.78
CA ILE A 291 17.35 2.95 14.24
C ILE A 291 17.45 2.55 15.71
N ALA A 292 18.65 2.36 16.18
CA ALA A 292 18.85 2.26 17.61
C ALA A 292 18.97 3.67 18.23
N LYS A 293 18.64 3.76 19.51
CA LYS A 293 18.78 5.01 20.25
C LYS A 293 20.22 5.51 20.19
N ASP A 294 20.39 6.79 19.92
CA ASP A 294 21.70 7.48 19.83
C ASP A 294 22.61 7.01 18.67
N GLU A 295 22.05 6.40 17.62
CA GLU A 295 22.79 6.05 16.39
C GLU A 295 23.18 7.32 15.62
N GLN A 296 24.43 7.38 15.14
CA GLN A 296 24.95 8.56 14.45
C GLN A 296 24.35 8.70 13.04
N ASP A 297 24.11 9.93 12.59
CA ASP A 297 23.57 10.22 11.26
C ASP A 297 24.42 9.62 10.13
N SER A 298 25.74 9.54 10.29
CA SER A 298 26.65 8.89 9.34
C SER A 298 26.42 7.39 9.22
N GLU A 299 26.15 6.68 10.33
CA GLU A 299 25.87 5.24 10.36
C GLU A 299 24.51 4.94 9.73
N ILE A 300 23.52 5.81 9.99
CA ILE A 300 22.17 5.71 9.40
C ILE A 300 22.24 5.88 7.88
N LEU A 301 22.98 6.89 7.39
CA LEU A 301 23.17 7.14 5.97
C LEU A 301 23.94 6.01 5.28
N ASP A 302 24.97 5.47 5.91
CA ASP A 302 25.72 4.31 5.42
C ASP A 302 24.79 3.10 5.23
N SER A 303 24.02 2.77 6.27
CA SER A 303 23.03 1.68 6.24
C SER A 303 21.95 1.90 5.18
N PHE A 304 21.47 3.13 5.04
CA PHE A 304 20.49 3.49 4.02
C PHE A 304 21.05 3.30 2.61
N ILE A 305 22.25 3.82 2.32
CA ILE A 305 22.89 3.73 1.02
C ILE A 305 23.04 2.27 0.60
N LYS A 306 23.51 1.42 1.51
CA LYS A 306 23.66 -0.03 1.28
C LYS A 306 22.33 -0.68 0.92
N GLN A 307 21.29 -0.49 1.74
CA GLN A 307 19.99 -1.12 1.53
C GLN A 307 19.24 -0.57 0.32
N TYR A 308 19.24 0.74 0.14
CA TYR A 308 18.53 1.41 -0.95
C TYR A 308 19.14 1.07 -2.32
N TYR A 309 20.45 1.26 -2.48
CA TYR A 309 21.10 1.00 -3.77
C TYR A 309 21.33 -0.48 -4.05
N ALA A 310 21.25 -1.37 -3.04
CA ALA A 310 21.19 -2.82 -3.30
C ALA A 310 19.97 -3.21 -4.14
N GLY A 311 18.81 -2.58 -3.90
CA GLY A 311 17.55 -2.86 -4.59
C GLY A 311 17.23 -1.95 -5.78
N THR A 312 17.88 -0.80 -5.88
CA THR A 312 17.57 0.22 -6.89
C THR A 312 18.23 -0.09 -8.24
N PRO A 313 17.48 -0.02 -9.35
CA PRO A 313 18.01 -0.33 -10.69
C PRO A 313 18.83 0.81 -11.29
N PHE A 314 18.76 2.02 -10.76
CA PHE A 314 19.49 3.19 -11.24
C PHE A 314 20.42 3.74 -10.15
N ILE A 315 21.68 3.96 -10.49
CA ILE A 315 22.68 4.56 -9.63
C ILE A 315 23.22 5.83 -10.32
N PRO A 316 23.14 7.02 -9.69
CA PRO A 316 23.66 8.25 -10.27
C PRO A 316 25.20 8.28 -10.30
N GLY A 317 25.77 9.26 -10.98
CA GLY A 317 27.23 9.46 -11.01
C GLY A 317 27.79 10.11 -9.75
N GLU A 318 26.96 10.81 -8.99
CA GLU A 318 27.36 11.54 -7.80
C GLU A 318 26.30 11.37 -6.70
N LEU A 319 26.73 11.09 -5.47
CA LEU A 319 25.92 11.19 -4.26
C LEU A 319 26.42 12.39 -3.43
N MET A 320 25.51 13.16 -2.86
CA MET A 320 25.83 14.27 -1.96
C MET A 320 25.26 13.98 -0.58
N LEU A 321 26.08 14.11 0.43
CA LEU A 321 25.78 13.82 1.84
C LEU A 321 26.08 15.03 2.73
N PRO A 322 25.44 15.12 3.91
CA PRO A 322 25.73 16.17 4.90
C PRO A 322 27.04 15.94 5.68
N ALA A 323 27.47 14.67 5.79
CA ALA A 323 28.66 14.27 6.56
C ALA A 323 29.46 13.18 5.87
N GLU A 324 30.74 13.05 6.24
CA GLU A 324 31.62 11.98 5.78
C GLU A 324 31.21 10.64 6.43
N LEU A 325 31.27 9.55 5.66
CA LEU A 325 31.02 8.19 6.14
C LEU A 325 32.35 7.48 6.40
N GLU A 326 32.37 6.52 7.33
CA GLU A 326 33.56 5.75 7.69
C GLU A 326 34.12 4.97 6.47
N ASP A 327 33.23 4.33 5.70
CA ASP A 327 33.57 3.46 4.58
C ASP A 327 33.30 4.08 3.20
N MET A 328 33.44 5.40 3.07
CA MET A 328 33.05 6.14 1.85
C MET A 328 33.70 5.60 0.57
N HIS A 329 34.98 5.25 0.61
CA HIS A 329 35.71 4.69 -0.52
C HIS A 329 35.16 3.32 -0.97
N LEU A 330 34.85 2.44 -0.02
CA LEU A 330 34.28 1.12 -0.31
C LEU A 330 32.89 1.23 -0.93
N LEU A 331 32.09 2.18 -0.46
CA LEU A 331 30.77 2.47 -1.04
C LEU A 331 30.89 2.99 -2.49
N GLU A 332 31.86 3.88 -2.75
CA GLU A 332 32.14 4.36 -4.11
C GLU A 332 32.55 3.22 -5.05
N GLU A 333 33.40 2.32 -4.59
CA GLU A 333 33.83 1.15 -5.33
C GLU A 333 32.65 0.21 -5.64
N TRP A 334 31.86 -0.13 -4.62
CA TRP A 334 30.69 -0.98 -4.76
C TRP A 334 29.64 -0.40 -5.72
N LEU A 335 29.31 0.89 -5.55
CA LEU A 335 28.35 1.58 -6.41
C LEU A 335 28.86 1.71 -7.85
N SER A 336 30.17 1.95 -8.03
CA SER A 336 30.80 2.04 -9.35
C SER A 336 30.78 0.71 -10.08
N ALA A 337 31.08 -0.40 -9.39
CA ALA A 337 30.99 -1.75 -9.94
C ALA A 337 29.55 -2.09 -10.35
N LYS A 338 28.57 -1.74 -9.50
CA LYS A 338 27.15 -2.00 -9.76
C LYS A 338 26.60 -1.15 -10.90
N ARG A 339 27.00 0.13 -11.00
CA ARG A 339 26.61 1.04 -12.07
C ARG A 339 27.27 0.67 -13.41
N GLY A 340 28.46 0.09 -13.39
CA GLY A 340 29.31 -0.10 -14.57
C GLY A 340 29.98 1.21 -15.03
N GLY A 341 30.28 2.13 -14.09
CA GLY A 341 30.93 3.42 -14.34
C GLY A 341 31.17 4.17 -13.02
N LYS A 342 32.07 5.14 -13.03
CA LYS A 342 32.50 5.83 -11.81
C LYS A 342 31.33 6.47 -11.06
N VAL A 343 31.27 6.25 -9.76
CA VAL A 343 30.39 6.94 -8.79
C VAL A 343 31.26 7.65 -7.77
N THR A 344 30.91 8.87 -7.41
CA THR A 344 31.59 9.66 -6.39
C THR A 344 30.62 10.07 -5.29
N ILE A 345 31.06 10.00 -4.04
CA ILE A 345 30.34 10.49 -2.89
C ILE A 345 30.99 11.79 -2.43
N ARG A 346 30.21 12.85 -2.25
CA ARG A 346 30.74 14.16 -1.85
C ARG A 346 29.99 14.75 -0.68
N VAL A 347 30.73 15.46 0.17
CA VAL A 347 30.20 16.29 1.24
C VAL A 347 30.48 17.75 0.89
N PRO A 348 29.51 18.48 0.29
CA PRO A 348 29.71 19.87 -0.09
C PRO A 348 29.74 20.76 1.17
N LYS A 349 30.76 21.62 1.26
CA LYS A 349 30.98 22.52 2.41
C LYS A 349 30.70 24.00 2.08
N LYS A 350 30.25 24.32 0.86
CA LYS A 350 29.93 25.70 0.44
C LYS A 350 29.15 25.76 -0.87
N GLY A 351 28.39 26.82 -1.05
CA GLY A 351 27.74 27.15 -2.32
C GLY A 351 26.41 26.47 -2.54
N THR A 352 25.95 26.42 -3.79
CA THR A 352 24.63 25.88 -4.17
C THR A 352 24.44 24.41 -3.78
N LYS A 353 25.51 23.62 -3.86
CA LYS A 353 25.47 22.20 -3.53
C LYS A 353 25.23 21.95 -2.03
N GLU A 354 25.87 22.72 -1.15
CA GLU A 354 25.64 22.71 0.29
C GLU A 354 24.19 23.08 0.61
N LYS A 355 23.67 24.18 0.04
CA LYS A 355 22.28 24.61 0.24
C LYS A 355 21.25 23.55 -0.15
N LEU A 356 21.55 22.73 -1.15
CA LEU A 356 20.68 21.62 -1.55
C LEU A 356 20.69 20.48 -0.51
N VAL A 357 21.84 20.19 0.11
CA VAL A 357 21.95 19.23 1.21
C VAL A 357 21.23 19.74 2.45
N GLU A 358 21.40 21.03 2.81
CA GLU A 358 20.66 21.67 3.90
C GLU A 358 19.14 21.63 3.65
N LEU A 359 18.71 21.90 2.42
CA LEU A 359 17.30 21.80 2.05
C LEU A 359 16.76 20.39 2.21
N ALA A 360 17.54 19.37 1.87
CA ALA A 360 17.17 17.99 2.08
C ALA A 360 17.09 17.65 3.58
N ALA A 361 18.03 18.10 4.40
CA ALA A 361 18.03 17.92 5.86
C ALA A 361 16.80 18.59 6.51
N ASN A 362 16.49 19.82 6.14
CA ASN A 362 15.29 20.52 6.61
C ASN A 362 14.00 19.79 6.22
N ASN A 363 13.94 19.21 5.02
CA ASN A 363 12.79 18.40 4.60
C ASN A 363 12.69 17.09 5.39
N ALA A 364 13.81 16.42 5.68
CA ALA A 364 13.83 15.23 6.53
C ALA A 364 13.25 15.53 7.92
N SER A 365 13.71 16.60 8.55
CA SER A 365 13.23 17.05 9.88
C SER A 365 11.73 17.39 9.87
N LEU A 366 11.25 18.09 8.84
CA LEU A 366 9.82 18.42 8.69
C LEU A 366 8.94 17.17 8.51
N VAL A 367 9.42 16.17 7.78
CA VAL A 367 8.70 14.91 7.60
C VAL A 367 8.64 14.16 8.92
N LEU A 368 9.78 13.98 9.59
CA LEU A 368 9.86 13.28 10.87
C LEU A 368 8.93 13.90 11.92
N SER A 369 8.93 15.23 12.07
CA SER A 369 8.07 15.93 13.04
C SER A 369 6.58 15.80 12.73
N LYS A 370 6.17 15.96 11.46
CA LYS A 370 4.76 15.81 11.03
C LYS A 370 4.24 14.40 11.23
N ASP A 371 5.04 13.41 10.90
CA ASP A 371 4.61 12.02 11.04
C ASP A 371 4.60 11.57 12.48
N LYS A 372 5.50 12.06 13.32
CA LYS A 372 5.45 11.84 14.78
C LYS A 372 4.16 12.38 15.39
N GLU A 373 3.73 13.59 14.99
CA GLU A 373 2.42 14.11 15.40
C GLU A 373 1.26 13.25 14.88
N ARG A 374 1.33 12.82 13.63
CA ARG A 374 0.31 11.94 13.02
C ARG A 374 0.25 10.60 13.73
N LEU A 375 1.41 9.97 13.98
CA LEU A 375 1.51 8.70 14.69
C LEU A 375 1.01 8.82 16.14
N LYS A 376 1.41 9.87 16.87
CA LYS A 376 0.88 10.15 18.22
C LYS A 376 -0.63 10.32 18.22
N ARG A 377 -1.19 11.05 17.23
CA ARG A 377 -2.65 11.19 17.08
C ARG A 377 -3.32 9.87 16.73
N GLU A 378 -2.72 9.07 15.84
CA GLU A 378 -3.23 7.75 15.47
C GLU A 378 -3.14 6.76 16.64
N GLU A 379 -2.05 6.78 17.39
CA GLU A 379 -1.86 5.98 18.60
C GLU A 379 -2.88 6.38 19.68
N GLY A 380 -3.08 7.67 19.89
CA GLY A 380 -4.12 8.18 20.79
C GLY A 380 -5.52 7.72 20.38
N ARG A 381 -5.83 7.76 19.08
CA ARG A 381 -7.11 7.31 18.52
C ARG A 381 -7.33 5.80 18.54
N THR A 382 -6.30 5.02 18.74
CA THR A 382 -6.32 3.55 18.72
C THR A 382 -5.97 2.99 20.09
N ILE A 383 -4.69 2.79 20.37
CA ILE A 383 -4.20 2.19 21.61
C ILE A 383 -4.56 3.05 22.82
N GLY A 384 -4.39 4.37 22.72
CA GLY A 384 -4.78 5.30 23.80
C GLY A 384 -6.25 5.26 24.13
N ALA A 385 -7.12 5.22 23.10
CA ALA A 385 -8.56 5.08 23.27
C ALA A 385 -8.95 3.74 23.92
N VAL A 386 -8.30 2.65 23.53
CA VAL A 386 -8.53 1.32 24.16
C VAL A 386 -8.10 1.31 25.62
N LYS A 387 -6.94 1.89 25.96
CA LYS A 387 -6.48 2.03 27.35
C LYS A 387 -7.42 2.88 28.19
N GLU A 388 -8.00 3.91 27.61
CA GLU A 388 -9.01 4.75 28.29
C GLU A 388 -10.29 3.96 28.55
N ILE A 389 -10.78 3.16 27.58
CA ILE A 389 -11.92 2.24 27.77
C ILE A 389 -11.61 1.22 28.88
N ALA A 390 -10.43 0.60 28.85
CA ALA A 390 -10.00 -0.35 29.88
C ALA A 390 -10.03 0.27 31.27
N ARG A 391 -9.50 1.50 31.42
CA ARG A 391 -9.54 2.24 32.70
C ARG A 391 -10.96 2.57 33.15
N LEU A 392 -11.85 2.99 32.22
CA LEU A 392 -13.24 3.29 32.54
C LEU A 392 -14.03 2.06 33.00
N LEU A 393 -13.68 0.89 32.48
CA LEU A 393 -14.30 -0.41 32.80
C LEU A 393 -13.54 -1.18 33.89
N GLU A 394 -12.49 -0.60 34.47
CA GLU A 394 -11.61 -1.23 35.46
C GLU A 394 -11.01 -2.58 35.01
N LEU A 395 -10.68 -2.68 33.70
CA LEU A 395 -10.05 -3.84 33.09
C LEU A 395 -8.53 -3.64 32.98
N GLU A 396 -7.75 -4.72 33.16
CA GLU A 396 -6.27 -4.64 33.13
C GLU A 396 -5.74 -4.32 31.73
N ASP A 397 -6.18 -5.04 30.71
CA ASP A 397 -5.80 -4.81 29.31
C ASP A 397 -6.91 -5.27 28.36
N ILE A 398 -7.03 -4.57 27.23
CA ILE A 398 -7.93 -4.92 26.14
C ILE A 398 -7.14 -4.88 24.84
N SER A 399 -6.96 -6.03 24.20
CA SER A 399 -6.34 -6.13 22.88
C SER A 399 -7.39 -6.33 21.78
N ARG A 400 -8.37 -7.21 22.04
CA ARG A 400 -9.42 -7.59 21.07
C ARG A 400 -10.80 -7.27 21.60
N MET A 401 -11.58 -6.52 20.81
CA MET A 401 -12.98 -6.21 21.08
C MET A 401 -13.87 -6.81 19.98
N GLU A 402 -14.98 -7.41 20.34
CA GLU A 402 -16.00 -7.86 19.40
C GLU A 402 -17.31 -7.10 19.68
N ALA A 403 -17.86 -6.45 18.66
CA ALA A 403 -19.15 -5.74 18.81
C ALA A 403 -20.23 -6.44 17.98
N PHE A 404 -21.41 -6.56 18.60
CA PHE A 404 -22.57 -7.26 18.05
C PHE A 404 -23.75 -6.31 17.88
N ASP A 405 -24.42 -6.43 16.72
CA ASP A 405 -25.66 -5.70 16.40
C ASP A 405 -26.66 -6.65 15.73
N ILE A 406 -27.95 -6.48 16.03
CA ILE A 406 -29.06 -7.17 15.38
C ILE A 406 -29.82 -6.14 14.54
N SER A 407 -29.99 -6.44 13.28
CA SER A 407 -30.81 -5.64 12.37
C SER A 407 -32.04 -6.42 11.95
N ASN A 408 -33.23 -5.87 12.31
CA ASN A 408 -34.55 -6.37 11.94
C ASN A 408 -35.18 -5.44 10.90
N THR A 409 -35.79 -5.99 9.88
CA THR A 409 -36.56 -5.19 8.92
C THR A 409 -37.98 -5.78 8.81
N ASN A 410 -38.94 -5.18 9.52
CA ASN A 410 -40.41 -5.43 9.41
C ASN A 410 -40.80 -6.92 9.28
N GLY A 411 -40.19 -7.81 10.09
CA GLY A 411 -40.62 -9.21 10.20
C GLY A 411 -40.05 -10.18 9.20
N PHE A 412 -39.16 -9.76 8.27
CA PHE A 412 -38.48 -10.66 7.34
C PHE A 412 -36.99 -10.74 7.64
N GLU A 413 -36.49 -11.97 7.88
CA GLU A 413 -35.07 -12.35 8.03
C GLU A 413 -34.22 -11.44 8.92
N SER A 414 -34.28 -11.63 10.23
CA SER A 414 -33.35 -11.00 11.20
C SER A 414 -31.92 -11.44 10.91
N VAL A 415 -30.97 -10.50 10.98
CA VAL A 415 -29.54 -10.78 10.81
C VAL A 415 -28.74 -10.19 11.95
N GLY A 416 -27.74 -10.97 12.41
CA GLY A 416 -26.73 -10.49 13.34
C GLY A 416 -25.42 -10.16 12.63
N SER A 417 -24.77 -9.11 13.09
CA SER A 417 -23.42 -8.75 12.68
C SER A 417 -22.44 -8.83 13.84
N MET A 418 -21.22 -9.23 13.55
CA MET A 418 -20.07 -9.19 14.44
C MET A 418 -18.94 -8.42 13.76
N VAL A 419 -18.52 -7.33 14.36
CA VAL A 419 -17.32 -6.59 13.94
C VAL A 419 -16.23 -6.76 14.99
N VAL A 420 -14.99 -6.77 14.54
CA VAL A 420 -13.81 -7.04 15.38
C VAL A 420 -12.84 -5.89 15.30
N TYR A 421 -12.35 -5.47 16.46
CA TYR A 421 -11.31 -4.47 16.59
C TYR A 421 -10.13 -5.03 17.38
N GLU A 422 -8.92 -4.93 16.86
CA GLU A 422 -7.68 -5.25 17.58
C GLU A 422 -6.86 -3.99 17.78
N ARG A 423 -6.44 -3.74 19.02
CA ARG A 423 -5.68 -2.55 19.41
C ARG A 423 -6.30 -1.25 18.87
N GLY A 424 -7.64 -1.17 18.89
CA GLY A 424 -8.41 -0.02 18.41
C GLY A 424 -8.52 0.13 16.89
N LYS A 425 -8.04 -0.82 16.10
CA LYS A 425 -8.15 -0.86 14.63
C LYS A 425 -9.13 -1.95 14.16
N PRO A 426 -9.93 -1.71 13.11
CA PRO A 426 -10.87 -2.71 12.60
C PRO A 426 -10.12 -3.89 11.95
N LYS A 427 -10.43 -5.12 12.36
CA LYS A 427 -9.90 -6.37 11.80
C LYS A 427 -10.95 -7.00 10.90
N ARG A 428 -11.13 -6.47 9.71
CA ARG A 428 -12.21 -6.85 8.78
C ARG A 428 -12.22 -8.31 8.38
N ASN A 429 -11.08 -8.99 8.38
CA ASN A 429 -10.99 -10.44 8.08
C ASN A 429 -11.74 -11.30 9.09
N ASP A 430 -11.94 -10.80 10.32
CA ASP A 430 -12.62 -11.49 11.41
C ASP A 430 -14.09 -11.10 11.54
N TYR A 431 -14.60 -10.19 10.70
CA TYR A 431 -16.02 -9.81 10.69
C TYR A 431 -16.87 -10.99 10.26
N ARG A 432 -18.03 -11.18 10.92
CA ARG A 432 -18.95 -12.29 10.60
C ARG A 432 -20.38 -11.81 10.51
N LYS A 433 -21.14 -12.45 9.62
CA LYS A 433 -22.58 -12.24 9.39
C LYS A 433 -23.33 -13.50 9.80
N PHE A 434 -24.38 -13.35 10.57
CA PHE A 434 -25.20 -14.44 11.07
C PHE A 434 -26.62 -14.30 10.54
N LYS A 435 -27.09 -15.27 9.77
CA LYS A 435 -28.52 -15.39 9.45
C LYS A 435 -29.21 -16.07 10.62
N ILE A 436 -30.24 -15.45 11.20
CA ILE A 436 -31.05 -16.01 12.27
C ILE A 436 -31.95 -17.10 11.68
N LYS A 437 -32.01 -18.26 12.33
CA LYS A 437 -32.73 -19.44 11.84
C LYS A 437 -33.84 -19.92 12.76
N GLY A 438 -33.71 -19.72 14.06
CA GLY A 438 -34.57 -20.31 15.08
C GLY A 438 -35.73 -19.41 15.57
N ILE A 439 -35.79 -18.14 15.09
CA ILE A 439 -36.69 -17.15 15.66
C ILE A 439 -37.58 -16.58 14.55
N GLN A 440 -38.89 -16.64 14.78
CA GLN A 440 -39.92 -16.02 13.93
C GLN A 440 -40.41 -14.73 14.58
N GLY A 441 -40.32 -13.61 13.86
CA GLY A 441 -40.77 -12.29 14.34
C GLY A 441 -39.63 -11.37 14.81
N ALA A 442 -40.00 -10.24 15.41
CA ALA A 442 -39.06 -9.20 15.86
C ALA A 442 -38.63 -9.46 17.32
N ASP A 443 -37.87 -10.52 17.57
CA ASP A 443 -37.25 -10.81 18.86
C ASP A 443 -35.73 -10.58 18.79
N ASP A 444 -35.30 -9.37 19.15
CA ASP A 444 -33.91 -8.96 19.16
C ASP A 444 -33.10 -9.70 20.24
N TYR A 445 -33.69 -10.00 21.39
CA TYR A 445 -33.02 -10.70 22.48
C TYR A 445 -32.76 -12.16 22.16
N GLY A 446 -33.75 -12.87 21.62
CA GLY A 446 -33.59 -14.23 21.15
C GLY A 446 -32.59 -14.32 19.99
N SER A 447 -32.65 -13.40 19.03
CA SER A 447 -31.71 -13.28 17.91
C SER A 447 -30.29 -13.08 18.40
N MET A 448 -30.08 -12.22 19.38
CA MET A 448 -28.76 -11.97 19.98
C MET A 448 -28.23 -13.21 20.70
N ARG A 449 -29.08 -13.92 21.44
CA ARG A 449 -28.75 -15.21 22.08
C ARG A 449 -28.26 -16.23 21.04
N GLU A 450 -28.98 -16.38 19.93
CA GLU A 450 -28.59 -17.31 18.86
C GLU A 450 -27.21 -16.96 18.29
N VAL A 451 -26.95 -15.68 18.01
CA VAL A 451 -25.67 -15.22 17.44
C VAL A 451 -24.51 -15.50 18.38
N LEU A 452 -24.62 -15.10 19.64
CA LEU A 452 -23.56 -15.29 20.64
C LEU A 452 -23.32 -16.78 20.93
N THR A 453 -24.38 -17.59 21.08
CA THR A 453 -24.24 -19.04 21.27
C THR A 453 -23.50 -19.65 20.11
N ARG A 454 -23.88 -19.34 18.88
CA ARG A 454 -23.19 -19.86 17.67
C ARG A 454 -21.74 -19.40 17.60
N ARG A 455 -21.45 -18.15 17.90
CA ARG A 455 -20.09 -17.59 17.88
C ARG A 455 -19.18 -18.34 18.84
N PHE A 456 -19.59 -18.45 20.11
CA PHE A 456 -18.73 -18.98 21.15
C PHE A 456 -18.68 -20.52 21.16
N THR A 457 -19.78 -21.21 20.86
CA THR A 457 -19.77 -22.67 20.70
C THR A 457 -18.86 -23.10 19.54
N HIS A 458 -18.90 -22.39 18.42
CA HIS A 458 -18.00 -22.66 17.29
C HIS A 458 -16.54 -22.42 17.67
N GLY A 459 -16.26 -21.31 18.37
CA GLY A 459 -14.91 -21.01 18.81
C GLY A 459 -14.35 -22.02 19.82
N LEU A 460 -15.18 -22.52 20.75
CA LEU A 460 -14.81 -23.57 21.69
C LEU A 460 -14.48 -24.88 20.94
N LYS A 461 -15.32 -25.28 19.99
CA LYS A 461 -15.12 -26.47 19.18
C LYS A 461 -13.84 -26.40 18.34
N GLU A 462 -13.59 -25.29 17.66
CA GLU A 462 -12.35 -25.08 16.90
C GLU A 462 -11.12 -25.11 17.82
N ARG A 463 -11.20 -24.57 19.05
CA ARG A 463 -10.10 -24.65 20.04
C ARG A 463 -9.77 -26.07 20.46
N GLU A 464 -10.75 -26.96 20.51
CA GLU A 464 -10.54 -28.36 20.80
C GLU A 464 -9.88 -29.10 19.64
N GLU A 465 -10.22 -28.72 18.39
CA GLU A 465 -9.77 -29.39 17.16
C GLU A 465 -8.43 -28.84 16.64
N SER A 466 -8.10 -27.57 16.89
CA SER A 466 -6.93 -26.86 16.33
C SER A 466 -6.05 -26.26 17.42
N ARG A 467 -4.72 -26.34 17.21
CA ARG A 467 -3.71 -25.70 18.08
C ARG A 467 -3.37 -24.25 17.67
N GLU A 468 -3.86 -23.80 16.51
CA GLU A 468 -3.60 -22.46 16.02
C GLU A 468 -4.65 -21.46 16.50
N LEU A 469 -4.18 -20.30 17.05
CA LEU A 469 -5.03 -19.19 17.45
C LEU A 469 -5.34 -18.31 16.25
N GLY A 470 -6.59 -18.26 15.80
CA GLY A 470 -7.05 -17.40 14.70
C GLY A 470 -8.55 -17.55 14.43
N GLY A 471 -9.16 -16.61 13.72
CA GLY A 471 -10.57 -16.68 13.37
C GLY A 471 -11.50 -16.78 14.58
N PHE A 472 -12.29 -17.84 14.71
CA PHE A 472 -13.21 -18.05 15.83
C PHE A 472 -12.53 -18.52 17.12
N THR A 473 -11.29 -19.04 17.07
CA THR A 473 -10.55 -19.47 18.26
C THR A 473 -10.00 -18.32 19.08
N ALA A 474 -9.82 -17.13 18.47
CA ALA A 474 -9.44 -15.91 19.16
C ALA A 474 -10.66 -15.28 19.85
N PHE A 475 -10.76 -15.43 21.17
CA PHE A 475 -11.84 -14.81 21.94
C PHE A 475 -11.52 -13.35 22.26
N PRO A 476 -12.54 -12.49 22.42
CA PRO A 476 -12.35 -11.09 22.78
C PRO A 476 -12.03 -10.92 24.25
N ASP A 477 -11.32 -9.84 24.56
CA ASP A 477 -11.09 -9.36 25.93
C ASP A 477 -12.29 -8.50 26.40
N LEU A 478 -13.10 -7.98 25.47
CA LEU A 478 -14.29 -7.21 25.72
C LEU A 478 -15.33 -7.43 24.62
N ILE A 479 -16.57 -7.72 25.03
CA ILE A 479 -17.74 -7.76 24.15
C ILE A 479 -18.49 -6.42 24.28
N LEU A 480 -18.82 -5.82 23.14
CA LEU A 480 -19.61 -4.61 23.02
C LEU A 480 -20.98 -4.92 22.42
N MET A 481 -22.05 -4.59 23.14
CA MET A 481 -23.42 -4.82 22.70
C MET A 481 -24.03 -3.51 22.20
N ASP A 482 -24.68 -3.52 21.03
CA ASP A 482 -25.37 -2.33 20.50
C ASP A 482 -26.72 -2.10 21.22
N GLY A 483 -26.62 -1.86 22.53
CA GLY A 483 -27.79 -1.63 23.41
C GLY A 483 -27.42 -1.62 24.88
N GLY A 484 -28.42 -1.37 25.71
CA GLY A 484 -28.24 -1.27 27.15
C GLY A 484 -28.45 -2.59 27.90
N LYS A 485 -28.96 -2.48 29.13
CA LYS A 485 -29.14 -3.56 30.14
C LYS A 485 -29.68 -4.89 29.57
N GLY A 486 -30.70 -4.85 28.71
CA GLY A 486 -31.35 -6.07 28.22
C GLY A 486 -30.42 -6.92 27.37
N GLN A 487 -29.69 -6.32 26.42
CA GLN A 487 -28.76 -7.04 25.55
C GLN A 487 -27.51 -7.53 26.30
N VAL A 488 -26.99 -6.73 27.24
CA VAL A 488 -25.91 -7.13 28.14
C VAL A 488 -26.27 -8.37 28.94
N ASN A 489 -27.48 -8.40 29.54
CA ASN A 489 -27.92 -9.56 30.31
C ASN A 489 -28.05 -10.83 29.46
N VAL A 490 -28.50 -10.73 28.21
CA VAL A 490 -28.53 -11.88 27.28
C VAL A 490 -27.14 -12.39 27.02
N ALA A 491 -26.16 -11.51 26.79
CA ALA A 491 -24.79 -11.90 26.55
C ALA A 491 -24.15 -12.58 27.76
N LEU A 492 -24.35 -12.02 28.97
CA LEU A 492 -23.85 -12.61 30.22
C LEU A 492 -24.43 -14.02 30.47
N GLN A 493 -25.73 -14.23 30.23
CA GLN A 493 -26.36 -15.56 30.37
C GLN A 493 -25.73 -16.58 29.40
N VAL A 494 -25.50 -16.21 28.11
CA VAL A 494 -24.89 -17.11 27.14
C VAL A 494 -23.45 -17.46 27.54
N LEU A 495 -22.69 -16.50 28.06
CA LEU A 495 -21.33 -16.74 28.51
C LEU A 495 -21.28 -17.63 29.76
N GLU A 496 -22.22 -17.44 30.69
CA GLU A 496 -22.37 -18.30 31.88
C GLU A 496 -22.70 -19.75 31.48
N ASP A 497 -23.67 -19.96 30.57
CA ASP A 497 -24.06 -21.26 30.04
C ASP A 497 -22.85 -21.97 29.39
N LEU A 498 -21.96 -21.22 28.73
CA LEU A 498 -20.75 -21.74 28.07
C LEU A 498 -19.50 -21.74 28.97
N ARG A 499 -19.63 -21.32 30.24
CA ARG A 499 -18.53 -21.20 31.22
C ARG A 499 -17.38 -20.32 30.73
N LEU A 500 -17.71 -19.22 30.06
CA LEU A 500 -16.74 -18.25 29.57
C LEU A 500 -16.79 -16.99 30.47
N ASN A 501 -15.62 -16.51 30.88
CA ASN A 501 -15.49 -15.29 31.65
C ASN A 501 -14.94 -14.17 30.74
N ILE A 502 -15.84 -13.50 30.03
CA ILE A 502 -15.50 -12.40 29.13
C ILE A 502 -16.32 -11.18 29.54
N PRO A 503 -15.69 -10.02 29.78
CA PRO A 503 -16.41 -8.77 30.10
C PRO A 503 -17.38 -8.38 28.98
N VAL A 504 -18.59 -7.94 29.37
CA VAL A 504 -19.63 -7.49 28.44
C VAL A 504 -20.03 -6.07 28.79
N CYS A 505 -19.96 -5.18 27.83
CA CYS A 505 -20.34 -3.77 27.97
C CYS A 505 -21.39 -3.40 26.91
N GLY A 506 -22.44 -2.66 27.34
CA GLY A 506 -23.44 -2.09 26.45
C GLY A 506 -23.04 -0.70 25.95
N MET A 507 -23.31 -0.40 24.70
CA MET A 507 -23.19 0.94 24.12
C MET A 507 -24.55 1.63 24.17
N VAL A 508 -24.76 2.50 25.18
CA VAL A 508 -26.03 3.15 25.43
C VAL A 508 -26.29 4.28 24.46
N LYS A 509 -27.50 4.36 23.92
CA LYS A 509 -27.95 5.41 23.00
C LYS A 509 -28.82 6.43 23.71
N ASP A 510 -28.80 7.68 23.25
CA ASP A 510 -29.76 8.71 23.61
C ASP A 510 -31.05 8.58 22.78
N ASP A 511 -32.03 9.44 23.03
CA ASP A 511 -33.31 9.46 22.32
C ASP A 511 -33.17 9.77 20.81
N TYR A 512 -32.00 10.24 20.37
CA TYR A 512 -31.65 10.49 18.97
C TYR A 512 -30.81 9.36 18.36
N HIS A 513 -30.75 8.20 19.01
CA HIS A 513 -29.94 7.03 18.59
C HIS A 513 -28.41 7.29 18.52
N ARG A 514 -27.90 8.27 19.27
CA ARG A 514 -26.47 8.55 19.34
C ARG A 514 -25.86 7.93 20.59
N THR A 515 -24.63 7.50 20.52
CA THR A 515 -23.88 7.00 21.69
C THR A 515 -23.91 8.03 22.82
N ARG A 516 -24.34 7.62 24.02
CA ARG A 516 -24.43 8.46 25.22
C ARG A 516 -23.41 8.06 26.27
N GLY A 517 -23.20 6.76 26.47
CA GLY A 517 -22.34 6.20 27.50
C GLY A 517 -22.17 4.70 27.34
N LEU A 518 -21.55 4.10 28.32
CA LEU A 518 -21.33 2.66 28.42
C LEU A 518 -22.20 2.11 29.56
N TYR A 519 -22.63 0.85 29.44
CA TYR A 519 -23.35 0.13 30.48
C TYR A 519 -22.54 -1.09 30.89
N TYR A 520 -22.06 -1.10 32.13
CA TYR A 520 -21.16 -2.15 32.63
C TYR A 520 -21.44 -2.38 34.13
N HIS A 521 -21.42 -3.63 34.61
CA HIS A 521 -21.71 -4.00 36.00
C HIS A 521 -23.01 -3.40 36.57
N ASN A 522 -24.08 -3.40 35.77
CA ASN A 522 -25.40 -2.83 36.10
C ASN A 522 -25.42 -1.30 36.30
N GLU A 523 -24.39 -0.59 35.93
CA GLU A 523 -24.29 0.87 36.01
C GLU A 523 -24.03 1.48 34.63
N GLU A 524 -24.57 2.70 34.46
CA GLU A 524 -24.25 3.50 33.27
C GLU A 524 -23.02 4.36 33.57
N ILE A 525 -21.96 4.13 32.82
CA ILE A 525 -20.68 4.85 32.92
C ILE A 525 -20.70 6.00 31.94
N PRO A 526 -20.72 7.26 32.43
CA PRO A 526 -20.63 8.41 31.54
C PRO A 526 -19.24 8.45 30.88
N ILE A 527 -19.22 8.75 29.58
CA ILE A 527 -17.99 8.89 28.81
C ILE A 527 -17.90 10.32 28.26
N ASP A 528 -16.72 10.92 28.38
CA ASP A 528 -16.49 12.26 27.83
C ASP A 528 -16.59 12.23 26.29
N LYS A 529 -17.56 13.01 25.75
CA LYS A 529 -17.82 13.10 24.31
C LYS A 529 -16.66 13.68 23.51
N SER A 530 -15.71 14.36 24.16
CA SER A 530 -14.50 14.89 23.55
C SER A 530 -13.35 13.87 23.50
N SER A 531 -13.45 12.77 24.26
CA SER A 531 -12.40 11.76 24.41
C SER A 531 -12.23 10.87 23.18
N GLU A 532 -11.06 10.29 23.02
CA GLU A 532 -10.79 9.32 21.95
C GLU A 532 -11.48 7.96 22.24
N ALA A 533 -11.72 7.62 23.50
CA ALA A 533 -12.53 6.47 23.90
C ALA A 533 -13.97 6.59 23.36
N PHE A 534 -14.61 7.74 23.57
CA PHE A 534 -15.96 8.00 23.03
C PHE A 534 -16.00 7.88 21.51
N ARG A 535 -15.02 8.47 20.82
CA ARG A 535 -14.91 8.39 19.36
C ARG A 535 -14.67 6.97 18.87
N LEU A 536 -13.92 6.16 19.62
CA LEU A 536 -13.69 4.75 19.28
C LEU A 536 -14.97 3.94 19.45
N VAL A 537 -15.67 4.06 20.59
CA VAL A 537 -16.95 3.38 20.85
C VAL A 537 -17.97 3.73 19.77
N THR A 538 -18.11 5.02 19.44
CA THR A 538 -19.03 5.47 18.38
C THR A 538 -18.67 4.86 17.02
N ARG A 539 -17.38 4.84 16.66
CA ARG A 539 -16.93 4.20 15.40
C ARG A 539 -17.22 2.71 15.38
N ILE A 540 -17.06 2.00 16.50
CA ILE A 540 -17.38 0.57 16.60
C ILE A 540 -18.87 0.34 16.42
N GLN A 541 -19.70 1.16 17.08
CA GLN A 541 -21.16 1.09 17.01
C GLN A 541 -21.67 1.35 15.58
N ASP A 542 -21.20 2.44 14.96
CA ASP A 542 -21.53 2.78 13.56
C ASP A 542 -21.11 1.69 12.57
N GLU A 543 -19.95 1.08 12.78
CA GLU A 543 -19.44 0.02 11.91
C GLU A 543 -20.24 -1.28 12.07
N ALA A 544 -20.65 -1.66 13.28
CA ALA A 544 -21.50 -2.82 13.52
C ALA A 544 -22.86 -2.64 12.81
N HIS A 545 -23.48 -1.48 12.98
CA HIS A 545 -24.75 -1.13 12.34
C HIS A 545 -24.62 -1.08 10.81
N ARG A 546 -23.58 -0.42 10.26
CA ARG A 546 -23.30 -0.38 8.83
C ARG A 546 -23.17 -1.79 8.23
N PHE A 547 -22.43 -2.67 8.92
CA PHE A 547 -22.16 -4.03 8.47
C PHE A 547 -23.41 -4.90 8.47
N ALA A 548 -24.31 -4.71 9.44
CA ALA A 548 -25.61 -5.36 9.49
C ALA A 548 -26.53 -4.92 8.33
N ILE A 549 -26.64 -3.60 8.09
CA ILE A 549 -27.46 -3.06 6.99
C ILE A 549 -26.96 -3.54 5.61
N GLU A 550 -25.65 -3.58 5.40
CA GLU A 550 -25.06 -4.06 4.15
C GLU A 550 -25.45 -5.50 3.87
N TYR A 551 -25.49 -6.35 4.89
CA TYR A 551 -25.90 -7.75 4.74
C TYR A 551 -27.40 -7.88 4.41
N HIS A 552 -28.24 -7.08 5.04
CA HIS A 552 -29.66 -7.01 4.70
C HIS A 552 -29.90 -6.67 3.24
N ARG A 553 -29.19 -5.65 2.72
CA ARG A 553 -29.29 -5.27 1.30
C ARG A 553 -28.87 -6.42 0.37
N GLN A 554 -27.83 -7.17 0.73
CA GLN A 554 -27.37 -8.33 -0.04
C GLN A 554 -28.39 -9.48 -0.03
N LEU A 555 -29.07 -9.73 1.09
CA LEU A 555 -30.12 -10.77 1.19
C LEU A 555 -31.37 -10.38 0.41
N ARG A 556 -31.83 -9.13 0.52
CA ARG A 556 -32.97 -8.62 -0.26
C ARG A 556 -32.73 -8.70 -1.76
N GLY A 557 -31.55 -8.27 -2.23
CA GLY A 557 -31.20 -8.37 -3.65
C GLY A 557 -31.24 -9.82 -4.15
N LYS A 558 -30.77 -10.78 -3.35
CA LYS A 558 -30.83 -12.22 -3.70
C LYS A 558 -32.27 -12.78 -3.62
N GLY A 559 -33.05 -12.37 -2.66
CA GLY A 559 -34.44 -12.82 -2.46
C GLY A 559 -35.39 -12.29 -3.54
N GLN A 560 -35.32 -11.00 -3.88
CA GLN A 560 -36.11 -10.39 -4.93
C GLN A 560 -35.81 -10.99 -6.31
N VAL A 561 -34.54 -11.20 -6.62
CA VAL A 561 -34.12 -11.85 -7.87
C VAL A 561 -34.62 -13.29 -7.96
N HIS A 562 -34.70 -13.99 -6.84
CA HIS A 562 -35.17 -15.39 -6.80
C HIS A 562 -36.68 -15.51 -7.01
N SER A 563 -37.46 -14.58 -6.48
CA SER A 563 -38.93 -14.64 -6.60
C SER A 563 -39.45 -14.25 -7.99
N ILE A 564 -38.90 -13.21 -8.62
CA ILE A 564 -39.42 -12.71 -9.89
C ILE A 564 -39.17 -13.68 -11.07
N LEU A 565 -37.99 -14.31 -11.11
CA LEU A 565 -37.71 -15.30 -12.18
C LEU A 565 -38.34 -16.66 -11.91
N ASP A 566 -38.70 -17.00 -10.68
CA ASP A 566 -39.40 -18.21 -10.33
C ASP A 566 -40.90 -18.14 -10.67
N ASP A 567 -41.46 -16.96 -10.79
CA ASP A 567 -42.87 -16.72 -11.19
C ASP A 567 -43.09 -16.83 -12.72
N ILE A 568 -42.01 -17.02 -13.49
CA ILE A 568 -42.11 -17.14 -14.97
C ILE A 568 -42.28 -18.62 -15.35
N ASP A 569 -43.39 -18.93 -15.97
CA ASP A 569 -43.67 -20.30 -16.39
C ASP A 569 -42.60 -20.83 -17.35
N GLY A 570 -42.09 -22.01 -17.05
CA GLY A 570 -41.00 -22.64 -17.81
C GLY A 570 -39.56 -22.21 -17.44
N ILE A 571 -39.36 -21.35 -16.44
CA ILE A 571 -38.04 -20.97 -15.93
C ILE A 571 -37.75 -21.70 -14.63
N GLY A 572 -37.15 -22.89 -14.77
CA GLY A 572 -36.65 -23.67 -13.60
C GLY A 572 -35.27 -23.24 -13.16
N PRO A 573 -34.72 -23.87 -12.05
CA PRO A 573 -33.44 -23.48 -11.44
C PRO A 573 -32.25 -23.43 -12.39
N ALA A 574 -32.19 -24.30 -13.40
CA ALA A 574 -31.09 -24.32 -14.35
C ALA A 574 -31.11 -23.09 -15.30
N ARG A 575 -32.28 -22.74 -15.84
CA ARG A 575 -32.48 -21.58 -16.73
C ARG A 575 -32.26 -20.28 -15.97
N ARG A 576 -32.81 -20.15 -14.77
CA ARG A 576 -32.58 -19.01 -13.90
C ARG A 576 -31.10 -18.77 -13.62
N LYS A 577 -30.35 -19.84 -13.27
CA LYS A 577 -28.90 -19.74 -13.03
C LYS A 577 -28.14 -19.31 -14.27
N ALA A 578 -28.56 -19.76 -15.45
CA ALA A 578 -27.98 -19.39 -16.74
C ALA A 578 -28.23 -17.90 -17.08
N LEU A 579 -29.47 -17.42 -16.92
CA LEU A 579 -29.86 -16.01 -17.14
C LEU A 579 -29.07 -15.08 -16.20
N MET A 580 -29.03 -15.39 -14.91
CA MET A 580 -28.31 -14.57 -13.93
C MET A 580 -26.80 -14.56 -14.13
N ARG A 581 -26.24 -15.65 -14.65
CA ARG A 581 -24.80 -15.71 -14.98
C ARG A 581 -24.45 -14.92 -16.23
N HIS A 582 -25.37 -14.82 -17.18
CA HIS A 582 -25.15 -14.13 -18.45
C HIS A 582 -25.36 -12.60 -18.33
N TYR A 583 -26.42 -12.16 -17.65
CA TYR A 583 -26.81 -10.74 -17.60
C TYR A 583 -26.43 -10.00 -16.33
N MET A 584 -25.96 -10.66 -15.29
CA MET A 584 -25.52 -10.09 -14.00
C MET A 584 -26.54 -9.18 -13.26
N SER A 585 -27.61 -8.70 -13.91
CA SER A 585 -28.66 -7.88 -13.31
C SER A 585 -30.03 -8.16 -13.92
N LEU A 586 -31.11 -7.90 -13.16
CA LEU A 586 -32.49 -8.01 -13.63
C LEU A 586 -32.84 -6.99 -14.69
N ASP A 587 -32.30 -5.78 -14.57
CA ASP A 587 -32.55 -4.72 -15.56
C ASP A 587 -31.96 -5.08 -16.92
N ALA A 588 -30.82 -5.77 -16.94
CA ALA A 588 -30.26 -6.29 -18.20
C ALA A 588 -31.10 -7.42 -18.81
N ILE A 589 -31.68 -8.31 -17.97
CA ILE A 589 -32.61 -9.34 -18.45
C ILE A 589 -33.92 -8.69 -19.01
N ARG A 590 -34.42 -7.68 -18.36
CA ARG A 590 -35.61 -6.92 -18.77
C ARG A 590 -35.41 -6.18 -20.10
N ALA A 591 -34.19 -5.65 -20.33
CA ALA A 591 -33.86 -4.90 -21.54
C ALA A 591 -33.49 -5.79 -22.73
N ALA A 592 -33.25 -7.09 -22.52
CA ALA A 592 -32.80 -8.01 -23.54
C ALA A 592 -33.93 -8.43 -24.48
N SER A 593 -33.64 -8.55 -25.77
CA SER A 593 -34.57 -9.05 -26.78
C SER A 593 -34.81 -10.57 -26.67
N VAL A 594 -35.90 -11.07 -27.25
CA VAL A 594 -36.18 -12.52 -27.27
C VAL A 594 -35.06 -13.32 -27.93
N GLU A 595 -34.43 -12.76 -28.95
CA GLU A 595 -33.31 -13.40 -29.67
C GLU A 595 -32.04 -13.48 -28.81
N GLU A 596 -31.79 -12.47 -27.98
CA GLU A 596 -30.66 -12.44 -27.02
C GLU A 596 -30.89 -13.41 -25.87
N LEU A 597 -32.10 -13.43 -25.30
CA LEU A 597 -32.51 -14.38 -24.27
C LEU A 597 -32.42 -15.83 -24.71
N ALA A 598 -32.77 -16.11 -25.98
CA ALA A 598 -32.72 -17.47 -26.56
C ALA A 598 -31.28 -17.99 -26.75
N LYS A 599 -30.28 -17.09 -26.85
CA LYS A 599 -28.86 -17.46 -26.96
C LYS A 599 -28.21 -17.89 -25.63
N VAL A 600 -28.89 -17.64 -24.50
CA VAL A 600 -28.38 -18.05 -23.19
C VAL A 600 -28.37 -19.57 -23.03
N PRO A 601 -27.31 -20.19 -22.53
CA PRO A 601 -27.26 -21.65 -22.32
C PRO A 601 -28.48 -22.18 -21.55
N SER A 602 -29.07 -23.27 -22.00
CA SER A 602 -30.30 -23.91 -21.46
C SER A 602 -31.61 -23.17 -21.74
N MET A 603 -31.61 -22.03 -22.42
CA MET A 603 -32.81 -21.35 -22.89
C MET A 603 -33.25 -21.88 -24.27
N ASN A 604 -34.52 -21.78 -24.55
CA ASN A 604 -35.12 -22.01 -25.89
C ASN A 604 -36.06 -20.85 -26.20
N GLU A 605 -36.49 -20.75 -27.43
CA GLU A 605 -37.33 -19.66 -27.95
C GLU A 605 -38.62 -19.47 -27.13
N LYS A 606 -39.27 -20.57 -26.73
CA LYS A 606 -40.47 -20.57 -25.89
C LYS A 606 -40.20 -19.98 -24.47
N SER A 607 -39.09 -20.34 -23.84
CA SER A 607 -38.74 -19.81 -22.53
C SER A 607 -38.19 -18.36 -22.59
N ALA A 608 -37.52 -17.99 -23.67
CA ALA A 608 -37.11 -16.61 -23.94
C ALA A 608 -38.31 -15.70 -24.12
N GLN A 609 -39.32 -16.15 -24.89
CA GLN A 609 -40.57 -15.44 -25.07
C GLN A 609 -41.36 -15.29 -23.76
N ALA A 610 -41.37 -16.31 -22.90
CA ALA A 610 -42.01 -16.21 -21.58
C ALA A 610 -41.34 -15.15 -20.68
N VAL A 611 -40.02 -15.09 -20.64
CA VAL A 611 -39.26 -14.07 -19.91
C VAL A 611 -39.55 -12.67 -20.44
N TYR A 612 -39.48 -12.50 -21.76
CA TYR A 612 -39.75 -11.23 -22.42
C TYR A 612 -41.18 -10.73 -22.12
N THR A 613 -42.17 -11.59 -22.34
CA THR A 613 -43.59 -11.29 -22.11
C THR A 613 -43.85 -10.91 -20.63
N PHE A 614 -43.28 -11.64 -19.68
CA PHE A 614 -43.46 -11.37 -18.26
C PHE A 614 -43.01 -9.94 -17.89
N PHE A 615 -41.85 -9.52 -18.37
CA PHE A 615 -41.34 -8.19 -18.04
C PHE A 615 -41.97 -7.04 -18.84
N HIS A 616 -42.62 -7.31 -19.96
CA HIS A 616 -43.24 -6.28 -20.84
C HIS A 616 -44.75 -6.20 -20.70
N HIS A 617 -45.46 -7.29 -20.33
CA HIS A 617 -46.88 -7.23 -20.02
C HIS A 617 -47.24 -6.48 -18.73
N THR A 618 -46.29 -6.41 -17.78
CA THR A 618 -46.52 -5.65 -16.54
C THR A 618 -46.55 -4.14 -16.77
N LYS A 619 -46.04 -3.63 -17.90
CA LYS A 619 -46.11 -2.20 -18.25
C LYS A 619 -47.44 -1.73 -18.80
N GLU A 620 -48.18 -2.58 -19.53
CA GLU A 620 -49.48 -2.22 -20.09
C GLU A 620 -50.58 -2.09 -19.02
N GLN A 621 -50.44 -2.79 -17.88
CA GLN A 621 -51.40 -2.67 -16.75
C GLN A 621 -51.13 -1.47 -15.84
N GLU A 622 -49.92 -0.88 -15.83
CA GLU A 622 -49.63 0.34 -15.05
C GLU A 622 -49.96 1.63 -15.81
N GLU A 623 -50.08 1.59 -17.15
CA GLU A 623 -50.54 2.75 -17.97
C GLU A 623 -52.03 2.87 -18.09
N GLU A 624 -52.84 1.83 -17.80
CA GLU A 624 -54.32 1.88 -17.77
C GLU A 624 -54.87 2.40 -16.41
N PHE A 625 -54.03 2.58 -15.42
CA PHE A 625 -54.41 3.10 -14.06
C PHE A 625 -53.82 4.48 -13.72
N LYS A 626 -53.32 5.21 -14.72
CA LYS A 626 -53.00 6.63 -14.61
C LYS A 626 -53.93 7.44 -15.50
#